data_634d64bdf55cf0da1f6f8b52b3dfce64
#
_entry.id   634d64bdf55cf0da1f6f8b52b3dfce64
#
_cell.length_a   1.000
_cell.length_b   1.000
_cell.length_c   1.000
_cell.angle_alpha   90.00
_cell.angle_beta   90.00
_cell.angle_gamma   90.00
#
_symmetry.space_group_name_H-M   'P 1'
#
loop_
_entity.id
_entity.type
_entity.pdbx_description
1 polymer ?
#
loop_
_entity_poly.entity_id
_entity_poly.type
_entity_poly.pdbx_seq_one_letter_code
_entity_poly.pdbx_strand_id
1 'polypeptide(L)'
;IEQPVDIGKALEKMKAGERTALLECISNLTANEMFSEEVQGTEEVITEKIVSGIASLNKKLDHLVIVSNNVFEDGKVYDNTTMAYIRAMGQINQKLAELADEVVEVVVGIPLVIKTKQI
;
A
#
# COMPACT_ATOMS: atom_id res chain seq x y z
N ILE A 1 0.10 4.49 15.64
CA ILE A 1 1.45 4.00 15.28
C ILE A 1 1.90 4.69 14.01
N GLU A 2 3.07 5.26 14.03
CA GLU A 2 3.69 5.83 12.85
C GLU A 2 4.81 4.92 12.36
N GLN A 3 4.74 4.54 11.10
CA GLN A 3 5.75 3.72 10.45
C GLN A 3 5.95 4.25 9.02
N PRO A 4 6.77 5.31 8.83
CA PRO A 4 6.92 5.96 7.53
C PRO A 4 7.63 5.11 6.49
N VAL A 5 8.49 4.18 6.93
CA VAL A 5 9.17 3.20 6.08
C VAL A 5 9.19 1.85 6.78
N ASP A 6 9.57 0.79 6.07
CA ASP A 6 9.67 -0.56 6.62
C ASP A 6 8.37 -1.02 7.31
N ILE A 7 7.28 -1.01 6.56
CA ILE A 7 5.94 -1.26 7.12
C ILE A 7 5.86 -2.60 7.88
N GLY A 8 6.65 -3.60 7.51
CA GLY A 8 6.68 -4.88 8.22
C GLY A 8 7.07 -4.76 9.69
N LYS A 9 7.79 -3.70 10.05
CA LYS A 9 8.20 -3.44 11.43
C LYS A 9 7.10 -2.85 12.31
N ALA A 10 5.98 -2.47 11.74
CA ALA A 10 4.87 -1.90 12.50
C ALA A 10 4.37 -2.86 13.58
N LEU A 11 4.49 -4.17 13.34
CA LEU A 11 4.10 -5.19 14.32
C LEU A 11 4.86 -5.06 15.64
N GLU A 12 6.11 -4.60 15.61
CA GLU A 12 6.92 -4.41 16.81
C GLU A 12 6.38 -3.29 17.70
N LYS A 13 5.62 -2.37 17.12
CA LYS A 13 5.02 -1.23 17.82
C LYS A 13 3.61 -1.51 18.31
N MET A 14 3.03 -2.62 17.91
CA MET A 14 1.67 -2.98 18.29
C MET A 14 1.65 -3.62 19.68
N LYS A 15 0.58 -3.33 20.41
CA LYS A 15 0.37 -3.94 21.71
C LYS A 15 0.00 -5.41 21.57
N ALA A 16 0.40 -6.22 22.54
CA ALA A 16 0.02 -7.62 22.58
C ALA A 16 -1.51 -7.75 22.59
N GLY A 17 -2.02 -8.61 21.71
CA GLY A 17 -3.46 -8.85 21.61
C GLY A 17 -4.19 -7.99 20.56
N GLU A 18 -3.53 -7.00 19.97
CA GLU A 18 -4.11 -6.25 18.86
C GLU A 18 -4.12 -7.12 17.60
N ARG A 19 -5.31 -7.31 17.02
CA ARG A 19 -5.51 -8.21 15.88
C ARG A 19 -6.13 -7.53 14.67
N THR A 20 -6.47 -6.25 14.79
CA THR A 20 -7.07 -5.45 13.72
C THR A 20 -6.27 -4.18 13.52
N ALA A 21 -6.01 -3.83 12.28
CA ALA A 21 -5.27 -2.61 11.94
C ALA A 21 -5.84 -1.92 10.72
N LEU A 22 -5.70 -0.60 10.72
CA LEU A 22 -5.98 0.25 9.56
C LEU A 22 -4.67 0.87 9.10
N LEU A 23 -4.29 0.63 7.87
CA LEU A 23 -3.11 1.21 7.26
C LEU A 23 -3.51 2.40 6.38
N GLU A 24 -3.14 3.59 6.79
CA GLU A 24 -3.28 4.83 6.05
C GLU A 24 -1.91 5.42 5.76
N CYS A 25 -1.56 5.81 4.59
CA CYS A 25 -2.13 5.41 3.30
C CYS A 25 -0.96 4.90 2.46
N ILE A 26 -1.25 4.08 1.46
CA ILE A 26 -0.20 3.48 0.63
C ILE A 26 0.60 4.54 -0.13
N SER A 27 -0.03 5.63 -0.57
CA SER A 27 0.67 6.69 -1.28
C SER A 27 1.79 7.33 -0.45
N ASN A 28 1.53 7.61 0.82
CA ASN A 28 2.55 8.16 1.71
C ASN A 28 3.68 7.17 1.97
N LEU A 29 3.34 5.92 2.20
CA LEU A 29 4.32 4.86 2.40
C LEU A 29 5.22 4.69 1.17
N THR A 30 4.63 4.67 -0.02
CA THR A 30 5.36 4.53 -1.28
C THR A 30 6.29 5.72 -1.50
N ALA A 31 5.80 6.95 -1.27
CA ALA A 31 6.62 8.15 -1.39
C ALA A 31 7.78 8.14 -0.39
N ASN A 32 7.52 7.77 0.86
CA ASN A 32 8.56 7.68 1.88
C ASN A 32 9.64 6.68 1.50
N GLU A 33 9.26 5.50 0.99
CA GLU A 33 10.21 4.48 0.55
C GLU A 33 11.03 4.94 -0.66
N MET A 34 10.40 5.59 -1.64
CA MET A 34 11.09 6.02 -2.86
C MET A 34 12.02 7.20 -2.65
N PHE A 35 11.65 8.11 -1.76
CA PHE A 35 12.38 9.36 -1.57
C PHE A 35 13.18 9.39 -0.28
N SER A 36 13.24 8.29 0.45
CA SER A 36 14.10 8.14 1.60
C SER A 36 15.56 8.07 1.19
N GLU A 37 16.44 8.79 1.89
CA GLU A 37 17.88 8.74 1.64
C GLU A 37 18.49 7.38 1.96
N GLU A 38 17.84 6.60 2.82
CA GLU A 38 18.33 5.29 3.27
C GLU A 38 18.02 4.17 2.30
N VAL A 39 17.03 4.34 1.45
CA VAL A 39 16.60 3.30 0.52
C VAL A 39 16.62 3.84 -0.90
N GLN A 40 17.68 3.51 -1.63
CA GLN A 40 17.74 3.75 -3.05
C GLN A 40 17.49 2.42 -3.76
N GLY A 41 16.25 2.21 -4.19
CA GLY A 41 15.85 1.02 -4.91
C GLY A 41 15.13 1.40 -6.19
N THR A 42 15.11 0.44 -7.11
CA THR A 42 14.25 0.55 -8.29
C THR A 42 12.78 0.47 -7.84
N GLU A 43 11.88 0.91 -8.70
CA GLU A 43 10.43 0.80 -8.42
C GLU A 43 10.01 -0.64 -8.12
N GLU A 44 10.67 -1.63 -8.73
CA GLU A 44 10.39 -3.05 -8.49
C GLU A 44 10.79 -3.48 -7.09
N VAL A 45 11.96 -3.06 -6.62
CA VAL A 45 12.45 -3.36 -5.26
C VAL A 45 11.53 -2.74 -4.22
N ILE A 46 11.12 -1.50 -4.44
CA ILE A 46 10.23 -0.79 -3.53
C ILE A 46 8.85 -1.44 -3.48
N THR A 47 8.32 -1.82 -4.64
CA THR A 47 7.04 -2.54 -4.74
C THR A 47 7.09 -3.84 -3.94
N GLU A 48 8.13 -4.65 -4.14
CA GLU A 48 8.31 -5.91 -3.41
C GLU A 48 8.43 -5.69 -1.91
N LYS A 49 9.19 -4.69 -1.48
CA LYS A 49 9.37 -4.37 -0.07
C LYS A 49 8.03 -4.03 0.60
N ILE A 50 7.25 -3.18 -0.03
CA ILE A 50 5.96 -2.74 0.51
C ILE A 50 4.97 -3.91 0.54
N VAL A 51 4.83 -4.63 -0.56
CA VAL A 51 3.88 -5.75 -0.65
C VAL A 51 4.26 -6.87 0.31
N SER A 52 5.54 -7.21 0.40
CA SER A 52 6.01 -8.24 1.34
C SER A 52 5.79 -7.83 2.80
N GLY A 53 6.04 -6.56 3.13
CA GLY A 53 5.80 -6.03 4.47
C GLY A 53 4.32 -6.10 4.85
N ILE A 54 3.44 -5.72 3.94
CA ILE A 54 2.00 -5.76 4.15
C ILE A 54 1.51 -7.21 4.27
N ALA A 55 2.02 -8.12 3.44
CA ALA A 55 1.68 -9.53 3.52
C ALA A 55 2.08 -10.14 4.87
N SER A 56 3.24 -9.75 5.40
CA SER A 56 3.69 -10.16 6.73
C SER A 56 2.76 -9.65 7.83
N LEU A 57 2.32 -8.40 7.75
CA LEU A 57 1.33 -7.84 8.67
C LEU A 57 0.03 -8.61 8.62
N ASN A 58 -0.44 -8.90 7.41
CA ASN A 58 -1.72 -9.58 7.21
C ASN A 58 -1.74 -10.98 7.83
N LYS A 59 -0.61 -11.68 7.77
CA LYS A 59 -0.51 -13.03 8.36
C LYS A 59 -0.68 -13.03 9.88
N LYS A 60 -0.32 -11.94 10.54
CA LYS A 60 -0.34 -11.84 12.00
C LYS A 60 -1.56 -11.13 12.54
N LEU A 61 -2.37 -10.54 11.67
CA LEU A 61 -3.58 -9.82 12.03
C LEU A 61 -4.81 -10.60 11.58
N ASP A 62 -5.88 -10.48 12.34
CA ASP A 62 -7.18 -11.06 11.94
C ASP A 62 -7.83 -10.22 10.85
N HIS A 63 -7.71 -8.91 10.97
CA HIS A 63 -8.27 -7.97 10.01
C HIS A 63 -7.28 -6.85 9.71
N LEU A 64 -7.03 -6.62 8.43
CA LEU A 64 -6.21 -5.51 7.96
C LEU A 64 -6.98 -4.74 6.90
N VAL A 65 -7.22 -3.47 7.17
CA VAL A 65 -7.83 -2.55 6.20
C VAL A 65 -6.75 -1.62 5.67
N ILE A 66 -6.66 -1.52 4.36
CA ILE A 66 -5.66 -0.71 3.68
C ILE A 66 -6.34 0.38 2.88
N VAL A 67 -5.89 1.61 3.06
CA VAL A 67 -6.35 2.75 2.28
C VAL A 67 -5.29 3.11 1.27
N SER A 68 -5.68 3.17 0.01
CA SER A 68 -4.80 3.55 -1.09
C SER A 68 -5.50 4.54 -2.01
N ASN A 69 -4.71 5.37 -2.67
CA ASN A 69 -5.21 6.32 -3.65
C ASN A 69 -4.92 5.82 -5.06
N ASN A 70 -5.84 6.09 -5.96
CA ASN A 70 -5.56 5.93 -7.37
C ASN A 70 -4.68 7.09 -7.84
N VAL A 71 -3.65 6.76 -8.57
CA VAL A 71 -2.79 7.75 -9.21
C VAL A 71 -3.19 7.78 -10.68
N PHE A 72 -3.76 8.90 -11.10
CA PHE A 72 -4.31 9.02 -12.44
C PHE A 72 -3.27 9.46 -13.45
N GLU A 73 -3.34 8.87 -14.63
CA GLU A 73 -2.72 9.46 -15.80
C GLU A 73 -3.68 10.52 -16.32
N ASP A 74 -3.34 11.78 -16.09
CA ASP A 74 -4.14 12.92 -16.53
C ASP A 74 -3.66 13.47 -17.89
N GLY A 75 -2.83 12.70 -18.58
CA GLY A 75 -2.28 13.10 -19.88
C GLY A 75 -1.09 14.06 -19.79
N LYS A 76 -0.67 14.41 -18.59
CA LYS A 76 0.50 15.27 -18.38
C LYS A 76 1.78 14.45 -18.44
N VAL A 77 2.85 15.06 -18.92
CA VAL A 77 4.17 14.47 -18.88
C VAL A 77 4.85 14.89 -17.59
N TYR A 78 5.12 13.92 -16.73
CA TYR A 78 5.83 14.14 -15.47
C TYR A 78 7.32 13.83 -15.67
N ASP A 79 8.14 14.27 -14.71
CA ASP A 79 9.55 13.89 -14.70
C ASP A 79 9.71 12.37 -14.41
N ASN A 80 10.93 11.88 -14.61
CA ASN A 80 11.20 10.44 -14.46
C ASN A 80 10.91 9.92 -13.06
N THR A 81 11.20 10.73 -12.03
CA THR A 81 10.97 10.36 -10.65
C THR A 81 9.48 10.23 -10.35
N THR A 82 8.69 11.18 -10.81
CA THR A 82 7.23 11.16 -10.64
C THR A 82 6.61 9.99 -11.40
N MET A 83 7.08 9.73 -12.62
CA MET A 83 6.60 8.58 -13.41
C MET A 83 6.93 7.26 -12.72
N ALA A 84 8.12 7.14 -12.14
CA ALA A 84 8.48 5.94 -11.38
C ALA A 84 7.56 5.74 -10.17
N TYR A 85 7.22 6.81 -9.46
CA TYR A 85 6.27 6.77 -8.36
C TYR A 85 4.89 6.29 -8.81
N ILE A 86 4.40 6.84 -9.93
CA ILE A 86 3.09 6.45 -10.48
C ILE A 86 3.08 4.96 -10.86
N ARG A 87 4.15 4.47 -11.50
CA ARG A 87 4.25 3.05 -11.86
C ARG A 87 4.31 2.16 -10.62
N ALA A 88 5.09 2.55 -9.61
CA ALA A 88 5.17 1.81 -8.35
C ALA A 88 3.81 1.72 -7.66
N MET A 89 3.08 2.85 -7.59
CA MET A 89 1.74 2.86 -7.01
C MET A 89 0.78 1.95 -7.76
N GLY A 90 0.81 1.96 -9.09
CA GLY A 90 -0.01 1.08 -9.90
C GLY A 90 0.26 -0.39 -9.64
N GLN A 91 1.54 -0.76 -9.57
CA GLN A 91 1.95 -2.14 -9.29
C GLN A 91 1.58 -2.57 -7.88
N ILE A 92 1.78 -1.71 -6.89
CA ILE A 92 1.42 -2.00 -5.50
C ILE A 92 -0.09 -2.20 -5.38
N ASN A 93 -0.88 -1.30 -5.94
CA ASN A 93 -2.33 -1.40 -5.89
C ASN A 93 -2.83 -2.70 -6.54
N GLN A 94 -2.24 -3.07 -7.68
CA GLN A 94 -2.60 -4.31 -8.37
C GLN A 94 -2.29 -5.54 -7.51
N LYS A 95 -1.10 -5.60 -6.93
CA LYS A 95 -0.68 -6.73 -6.10
C LYS A 95 -1.48 -6.83 -4.81
N LEU A 96 -1.78 -5.71 -4.18
CA LEU A 96 -2.62 -5.68 -2.99
C LEU A 96 -4.05 -6.13 -3.28
N ALA A 97 -4.59 -5.72 -4.43
CA ALA A 97 -5.93 -6.16 -4.86
C ALA A 97 -5.98 -7.67 -5.09
N GLU A 98 -4.89 -8.27 -5.59
CA GLU A 98 -4.81 -9.73 -5.76
C GLU A 98 -4.81 -10.45 -4.41
N LEU A 99 -4.15 -9.88 -3.40
CA LEU A 99 -4.07 -10.47 -2.07
C LEU A 99 -5.32 -10.23 -1.22
N ALA A 100 -6.05 -9.16 -1.48
CA ALA A 100 -7.18 -8.76 -0.66
C ALA A 100 -8.37 -9.68 -0.83
N ASP A 101 -9.11 -9.90 0.25
CA ASP A 101 -10.39 -10.61 0.21
C ASP A 101 -11.49 -9.74 -0.39
N GLU A 102 -11.42 -8.44 -0.14
CA GLU A 102 -12.39 -7.47 -0.64
C GLU A 102 -11.68 -6.20 -1.08
N VAL A 103 -12.10 -5.67 -2.23
CA VAL A 103 -11.60 -4.40 -2.76
C VAL A 103 -12.78 -3.48 -3.05
N VAL A 104 -12.73 -2.27 -2.51
CA VAL A 104 -13.76 -1.26 -2.68
C VAL A 104 -13.14 0.01 -3.25
N GLU A 105 -13.73 0.54 -4.31
CA GLU A 105 -13.37 1.84 -4.85
C GLU A 105 -14.41 2.87 -4.42
N VAL A 106 -13.95 4.01 -3.92
CA VAL A 106 -14.86 5.10 -3.53
C VAL A 106 -14.78 6.19 -4.60
N VAL A 107 -15.90 6.42 -5.27
CA VAL A 107 -16.02 7.41 -6.33
C VAL A 107 -17.08 8.42 -5.92
N VAL A 108 -16.65 9.67 -5.74
CA VAL A 108 -17.53 10.78 -5.31
C VAL A 108 -18.36 10.39 -4.06
N GLY A 109 -17.70 9.77 -3.08
CA GLY A 109 -18.33 9.32 -1.85
C GLY A 109 -19.19 8.07 -1.96
N ILE A 110 -19.29 7.46 -3.14
CA ILE A 110 -20.07 6.26 -3.37
C ILE A 110 -19.14 5.05 -3.39
N PRO A 111 -19.31 4.07 -2.48
CA PRO A 111 -18.51 2.86 -2.50
C PRO A 111 -18.97 1.92 -3.61
N LEU A 112 -18.00 1.42 -4.39
CA LEU A 112 -18.22 0.42 -5.42
C LEU A 112 -17.42 -0.82 -5.09
N VAL A 113 -18.08 -1.94 -4.86
CA VAL A 113 -17.41 -3.19 -4.54
C VAL A 113 -16.85 -3.78 -5.84
N ILE A 114 -15.51 -3.88 -5.91
CA ILE A 114 -14.80 -4.39 -7.08
C ILE A 114 -14.49 -5.88 -6.92
N LYS A 115 -14.22 -6.32 -5.70
CA LYS A 115 -13.89 -7.69 -5.39
C LYS A 115 -14.51 -8.07 -4.05
N THR A 116 -15.11 -9.23 -3.97
CA THR A 116 -15.61 -9.81 -2.72
C THR A 116 -15.01 -11.18 -2.52
N LYS A 117 -14.85 -11.57 -1.25
CA LYS A 117 -14.41 -12.91 -0.92
C LYS A 117 -15.44 -13.92 -1.42
N GLN A 118 -14.99 -14.87 -2.23
CA GLN A 118 -15.81 -15.98 -2.65
C GLN A 118 -15.81 -17.05 -1.55
N ILE A 119 -16.99 -17.42 -1.16
CA ILE A 119 -17.18 -18.49 -0.16
C ILE A 119 -17.32 -19.83 -0.88
#